data_5520d383492b5fe9bbfe90ce7684755d
#
_entry.id   5520d383492b5fe9bbfe90ce7684755d
#
_cell.length_a   1.000
_cell.length_b   1.000
_cell.length_c   1.000
_cell.angle_alpha   90.00
_cell.angle_beta   90.00
_cell.angle_gamma   90.00
#
_symmetry.space_group_name_H-M   'P 1'
#
loop_
_entity.id
_entity.type
_entity.pdbx_description
1 polymer ?
#
loop_
_entity_poly.entity_id
_entity_poly.type
_entity_poly.pdbx_seq_one_letter_code
_entity_poly.pdbx_strand_id
1 'polypeptide(L)'
;MRGKKWLLTVVCALLLVGVVCVLGNWLIDPFGVFEASPLQWDSYAQTLNPRGSKVRYISERPGEYDSFVVGSSSAASYLPETLERYYGGSFYNMFHYGADTDYDRELVRYLLEQGEVKRIVLVLGLSD
;
A
#
# COMPACT_ATOMS: atom_id res chain seq x y z
N MET A 1 3.60 2.48 -52.58
CA MET A 1 2.38 2.61 -51.73
C MET A 1 2.16 1.49 -50.69
N ARG A 2 2.66 0.26 -50.89
CA ARG A 2 2.53 -0.85 -49.91
C ARG A 2 3.26 -0.62 -48.60
N GLY A 3 4.48 -0.02 -48.60
CA GLY A 3 5.28 0.20 -47.41
C GLY A 3 4.66 1.17 -46.39
N LYS A 4 3.96 2.22 -46.84
CA LYS A 4 3.31 3.17 -45.92
C LYS A 4 2.13 2.55 -45.19
N LYS A 5 1.37 1.66 -45.84
CA LYS A 5 0.24 0.95 -45.24
C LYS A 5 0.74 -0.04 -44.18
N TRP A 6 1.80 -0.75 -44.47
CA TRP A 6 2.42 -1.68 -43.50
C TRP A 6 2.91 -0.93 -42.25
N LEU A 7 3.63 0.18 -42.44
CA LEU A 7 4.12 0.99 -41.31
C LEU A 7 2.94 1.51 -40.46
N LEU A 8 1.89 2.01 -41.09
CA LEU A 8 0.68 2.46 -40.40
C LEU A 8 0.06 1.33 -39.55
N THR A 9 -0.05 0.12 -40.14
CA THR A 9 -0.60 -1.04 -39.43
C THR A 9 0.23 -1.40 -38.20
N VAL A 10 1.56 -1.39 -38.32
CA VAL A 10 2.46 -1.67 -37.18
C VAL A 10 2.31 -0.59 -36.11
N VAL A 11 2.28 0.68 -36.48
CA VAL A 11 2.10 1.78 -35.52
C VAL A 11 0.75 1.67 -34.81
N CYS A 12 -0.33 1.40 -35.53
CA CYS A 12 -1.66 1.21 -34.93
C CYS A 12 -1.68 0.00 -33.98
N ALA A 13 -1.04 -1.10 -34.35
CA ALA A 13 -0.95 -2.29 -33.49
C ALA A 13 -0.17 -2.00 -32.20
N LEU A 14 0.96 -1.30 -32.29
CA LEU A 14 1.73 -0.90 -31.10
C LEU A 14 0.95 0.06 -30.18
N LEU A 15 0.24 1.02 -30.77
CA LEU A 15 -0.62 1.92 -30.01
C LEU A 15 -1.75 1.17 -29.31
N LEU A 16 -2.39 0.22 -29.99
CA LEU A 16 -3.44 -0.61 -29.41
C LEU A 16 -2.92 -1.42 -28.23
N VAL A 17 -1.75 -2.08 -28.37
CA VAL A 17 -1.12 -2.80 -27.27
C VAL A 17 -0.79 -1.87 -26.11
N GLY A 18 -0.24 -0.69 -26.40
CA GLY A 18 0.04 0.33 -25.39
C GLY A 18 -1.21 0.74 -24.59
N VAL A 19 -2.31 1.01 -25.29
CA VAL A 19 -3.60 1.35 -24.67
C VAL A 19 -4.11 0.21 -23.80
N VAL A 20 -4.06 -1.04 -24.28
CA VAL A 20 -4.48 -2.21 -23.50
C VAL A 20 -3.64 -2.39 -22.25
N CYS A 21 -2.33 -2.20 -22.35
CA CYS A 21 -1.43 -2.28 -21.17
C CYS A 21 -1.74 -1.18 -20.13
N VAL A 22 -1.93 0.06 -20.59
CA VAL A 22 -2.25 1.18 -19.70
C VAL A 22 -3.60 0.99 -19.03
N LEU A 23 -4.63 0.62 -19.79
CA LEU A 23 -5.96 0.37 -19.24
C LEU A 23 -5.96 -0.83 -18.31
N GLY A 24 -5.26 -1.92 -18.65
CA GLY A 24 -5.14 -3.09 -17.80
C GLY A 24 -4.45 -2.77 -16.48
N ASN A 25 -3.34 -2.02 -16.54
CA ASN A 25 -2.64 -1.60 -15.33
C ASN A 25 -3.46 -0.65 -14.45
N TRP A 26 -4.24 0.24 -15.05
CA TRP A 26 -5.15 1.12 -14.32
C TRP A 26 -6.32 0.36 -13.68
N LEU A 27 -6.91 -0.61 -14.40
CA LEU A 27 -8.03 -1.42 -13.90
C LEU A 27 -7.63 -2.33 -12.75
N ILE A 28 -6.44 -2.92 -12.84
CA ILE A 28 -5.95 -3.89 -11.85
C ILE A 28 -5.30 -3.18 -10.67
N ASP A 29 -4.64 -2.04 -10.92
CA ASP A 29 -3.85 -1.28 -9.95
C ASP A 29 -3.01 -2.16 -9.01
N PRO A 30 -2.03 -2.92 -9.54
CA PRO A 30 -1.30 -3.92 -8.78
C PRO A 30 -0.48 -3.33 -7.62
N PHE A 31 -0.25 -2.03 -7.61
CA PHE A 31 0.53 -1.33 -6.59
C PHE A 31 -0.30 -0.42 -5.69
N GLY A 32 -1.62 -0.37 -5.89
CA GLY A 32 -2.50 0.49 -5.11
C GLY A 32 -2.18 1.98 -5.22
N VAL A 33 -1.88 2.45 -6.44
CA VAL A 33 -1.48 3.85 -6.70
C VAL A 33 -2.67 4.73 -7.08
N PHE A 34 -3.73 4.14 -7.65
CA PHE A 34 -4.88 4.86 -8.15
C PHE A 34 -6.06 4.79 -7.19
N GLU A 35 -6.60 5.94 -6.79
CA GLU A 35 -7.73 6.03 -5.85
C GLU A 35 -9.02 5.37 -6.35
N ALA A 36 -9.18 5.26 -7.67
CA ALA A 36 -10.40 4.81 -8.32
C ALA A 36 -10.24 3.49 -9.08
N SER A 37 -9.43 2.57 -8.58
CA SER A 37 -9.34 1.24 -9.21
C SER A 37 -10.66 0.48 -9.06
N PRO A 38 -11.31 0.04 -10.19
CA PRO A 38 -12.57 -0.69 -10.13
C PRO A 38 -12.46 -2.08 -9.49
N LEU A 39 -11.26 -2.65 -9.51
CA LEU A 39 -10.96 -3.94 -8.90
C LEU A 39 -10.18 -3.67 -7.60
N GLN A 40 -10.88 -3.60 -6.48
CA GLN A 40 -10.26 -3.40 -5.17
C GLN A 40 -9.43 -4.63 -4.76
N TRP A 41 -8.14 -4.57 -5.02
CA TRP A 41 -7.17 -5.60 -4.63
C TRP A 41 -6.40 -5.15 -3.39
N ASP A 42 -7.10 -4.62 -2.39
CA ASP A 42 -6.52 -3.99 -1.21
C ASP A 42 -5.47 -4.86 -0.50
N SER A 43 -5.75 -6.14 -0.33
CA SER A 43 -4.81 -7.06 0.34
C SER A 43 -3.55 -7.32 -0.50
N TYR A 44 -3.69 -7.40 -1.81
CA TYR A 44 -2.58 -7.64 -2.73
C TYR A 44 -1.70 -6.39 -2.90
N ALA A 45 -2.33 -5.23 -3.07
CA ALA A 45 -1.62 -3.96 -3.15
C ALA A 45 -0.83 -3.66 -1.87
N GLN A 46 -1.38 -3.98 -0.71
CA GLN A 46 -0.70 -3.82 0.58
C GLN A 46 0.54 -4.70 0.72
N THR A 47 0.58 -5.87 0.10
CA THR A 47 1.76 -6.75 0.10
C THR A 47 2.83 -6.32 -0.89
N LEU A 48 2.45 -5.81 -2.06
CA LEU A 48 3.39 -5.40 -3.11
C LEU A 48 4.04 -4.04 -2.85
N ASN A 49 3.28 -3.09 -2.31
CA ASN A 49 3.75 -1.75 -1.98
C ASN A 49 3.26 -1.35 -0.58
N PRO A 50 3.80 -1.97 0.48
CA PRO A 50 3.26 -1.75 1.83
C PRO A 50 3.39 -0.31 2.32
N ARG A 51 4.37 0.46 1.85
CA ARG A 51 4.55 1.85 2.27
C ARG A 51 3.39 2.74 1.82
N GLY A 52 3.18 2.83 0.51
CA GLY A 52 2.16 3.70 -0.07
C GLY A 52 0.74 3.19 0.14
N SER A 53 0.50 1.91 -0.14
CA SER A 53 -0.84 1.34 -0.10
C SER A 53 -1.45 1.30 1.30
N LYS A 54 -0.65 1.01 2.34
CA LYS A 54 -1.14 1.00 3.73
C LYS A 54 -1.46 2.39 4.25
N VAL A 55 -0.62 3.38 3.95
CA VAL A 55 -0.89 4.78 4.31
C VAL A 55 -2.19 5.23 3.66
N ARG A 56 -2.37 4.96 2.37
CA ARG A 56 -3.61 5.28 1.67
C ARG A 56 -4.81 4.54 2.27
N TYR A 57 -4.69 3.23 2.52
CA TYR A 57 -5.75 2.42 3.11
C TYR A 57 -6.28 3.02 4.43
N ILE A 58 -5.38 3.46 5.31
CA ILE A 58 -5.73 4.10 6.58
C ILE A 58 -6.36 5.48 6.35
N SER A 59 -5.83 6.29 5.41
CA SER A 59 -6.36 7.62 5.13
C SER A 59 -7.80 7.60 4.60
N GLU A 60 -8.18 6.53 3.90
CA GLU A 60 -9.53 6.32 3.38
C GLU A 60 -10.52 5.79 4.44
N ARG A 61 -10.02 5.37 5.62
CA ARG A 61 -10.81 4.74 6.70
C ARG A 61 -10.57 5.42 8.05
N PRO A 62 -10.87 6.72 8.17
CA PRO A 62 -10.62 7.46 9.41
C PRO A 62 -11.47 6.88 10.56
N GLY A 63 -10.80 6.58 11.69
CA GLY A 63 -11.46 6.08 12.89
C GLY A 63 -11.77 4.58 12.89
N GLU A 64 -11.49 3.83 11.83
CA GLU A 64 -11.67 2.37 11.80
C GLU A 64 -10.67 1.67 12.72
N TYR A 65 -9.45 2.20 12.79
CA TYR A 65 -8.36 1.68 13.62
C TYR A 65 -7.91 2.74 14.63
N ASP A 66 -7.72 2.32 15.88
CA ASP A 66 -7.25 3.16 16.96
C ASP A 66 -5.84 2.78 17.48
N SER A 67 -5.29 1.70 16.95
CA SER A 67 -4.02 1.15 17.40
C SER A 67 -3.21 0.62 16.22
N PHE A 68 -1.89 0.80 16.24
CA PHE A 68 -1.05 0.49 15.09
C PHE A 68 0.20 -0.28 15.50
N VAL A 69 0.65 -1.19 14.61
CA VAL A 69 1.97 -1.81 14.70
C VAL A 69 2.85 -1.13 13.65
N VAL A 70 4.00 -0.61 14.06
CA VAL A 70 4.97 0.06 13.18
C VAL A 70 6.31 -0.64 13.29
N GLY A 71 7.00 -0.81 12.18
CA GLY A 71 8.33 -1.38 12.15
C GLY A 71 8.65 -2.07 10.83
N SER A 72 9.82 -2.68 10.78
CA SER A 72 10.36 -3.34 9.60
C SER A 72 9.67 -4.69 9.28
N SER A 73 10.30 -5.51 8.46
CA SER A 73 9.79 -6.85 8.10
C SER A 73 9.52 -7.75 9.31
N SER A 74 10.23 -7.56 10.43
CA SER A 74 9.97 -8.28 11.68
C SER A 74 8.60 -7.96 12.27
N ALA A 75 8.07 -6.77 12.04
CA ALA A 75 6.73 -6.38 12.47
C ALA A 75 5.61 -7.09 11.70
N ALA A 76 5.90 -7.69 10.55
CA ALA A 76 4.93 -8.43 9.76
C ALA A 76 4.31 -9.63 10.49
N SER A 77 5.04 -10.21 11.45
CA SER A 77 4.58 -11.36 12.25
C SER A 77 3.59 -11.00 13.36
N TYR A 78 3.41 -9.72 13.66
CA TYR A 78 2.47 -9.27 14.68
C TYR A 78 1.06 -9.20 14.10
N LEU A 79 0.25 -10.19 14.43
CA LEU A 79 -1.13 -10.28 13.94
C LEU A 79 -2.03 -9.33 14.70
N PRO A 80 -2.77 -8.43 14.02
CA PRO A 80 -3.72 -7.51 14.64
C PRO A 80 -4.68 -8.21 15.61
N GLU A 81 -5.28 -9.31 15.20
CA GLU A 81 -6.27 -10.05 15.99
C GLU A 81 -5.68 -10.58 17.32
N THR A 82 -4.41 -10.88 17.33
CA THR A 82 -3.72 -11.31 18.55
C THR A 82 -3.54 -10.13 19.50
N LEU A 83 -3.13 -8.97 18.99
CA LEU A 83 -2.94 -7.76 19.79
C LEU A 83 -4.29 -7.24 20.33
N GLU A 84 -5.33 -7.27 19.53
CA GLU A 84 -6.70 -6.91 19.94
C GLU A 84 -7.20 -7.77 21.10
N ARG A 85 -6.91 -9.05 21.08
CA ARG A 85 -7.26 -10.00 22.16
C ARG A 85 -6.60 -9.64 23.47
N TYR A 86 -5.33 -9.18 23.45
CA TYR A 86 -4.56 -8.87 24.66
C TYR A 86 -4.77 -7.43 25.16
N TYR A 87 -4.87 -6.48 24.23
CA TYR A 87 -4.84 -5.06 24.58
C TYR A 87 -6.19 -4.37 24.36
N GLY A 88 -7.14 -5.02 23.67
CA GLY A 88 -8.37 -4.41 23.17
C GLY A 88 -8.08 -3.32 22.13
N GLY A 89 -9.15 -2.76 21.57
CA GLY A 89 -9.05 -1.77 20.49
C GLY A 89 -9.09 -2.42 19.11
N SER A 90 -8.86 -1.63 18.07
CA SER A 90 -8.80 -2.08 16.68
C SER A 90 -7.40 -1.81 16.14
N PHE A 91 -6.67 -2.88 15.84
CA PHE A 91 -5.28 -2.80 15.41
C PHE A 91 -5.15 -2.89 13.89
N TYR A 92 -4.21 -2.11 13.35
CA TYR A 92 -3.74 -2.27 11.97
C TYR A 92 -2.21 -2.38 11.92
N ASN A 93 -1.71 -3.32 11.08
CA ASN A 93 -0.28 -3.54 10.98
C ASN A 93 0.33 -2.74 9.82
N MET A 94 1.05 -1.68 10.16
CA MET A 94 1.74 -0.76 9.25
C MET A 94 3.16 -1.20 8.87
N PHE A 95 3.51 -2.47 9.05
CA PHE A 95 4.85 -2.96 8.71
C PHE A 95 5.23 -2.62 7.27
N HIS A 96 6.50 -2.42 7.02
CA HIS A 96 7.05 -2.21 5.69
C HIS A 96 8.43 -2.84 5.53
N TYR A 97 8.85 -3.09 4.29
CA TYR A 97 10.17 -3.64 4.02
C TYR A 97 11.22 -2.54 3.97
N GLY A 98 12.45 -2.82 4.45
CA GLY A 98 13.56 -1.89 4.43
C GLY A 98 13.25 -0.62 5.24
N ALA A 99 12.75 -0.81 6.46
CA ALA A 99 12.55 0.28 7.40
C ALA A 99 13.87 0.92 7.77
N ASP A 100 13.85 2.23 7.82
CA ASP A 100 14.80 3.01 8.60
C ASP A 100 14.03 3.78 9.69
N THR A 101 14.72 4.14 10.73
CA THR A 101 14.15 4.85 11.89
C THR A 101 13.51 6.19 11.50
N ASP A 102 14.01 6.85 10.45
CA ASP A 102 13.44 8.11 9.97
C ASP A 102 12.06 7.91 9.35
N TYR A 103 11.88 6.84 8.58
CA TYR A 103 10.56 6.51 8.03
C TYR A 103 9.57 6.13 9.14
N ASP A 104 9.98 5.30 10.10
CA ASP A 104 9.12 4.92 11.23
C ASP A 104 8.67 6.16 12.01
N ARG A 105 9.57 7.10 12.25
CA ARG A 105 9.25 8.36 12.92
C ARG A 105 8.23 9.20 12.15
N GLU A 106 8.40 9.36 10.85
CA GLU A 106 7.45 10.11 10.01
C GLU A 106 6.09 9.40 9.94
N LEU A 107 6.07 8.07 9.86
CA LEU A 107 4.86 7.29 9.88
C LEU A 107 4.09 7.45 11.20
N VAL A 108 4.79 7.37 12.32
CA VAL A 108 4.18 7.59 13.65
C VAL A 108 3.61 9.01 13.75
N ARG A 109 4.35 10.02 13.29
CA ARG A 109 3.85 11.40 13.24
C ARG A 109 2.57 11.51 12.42
N TYR A 110 2.58 10.94 11.22
CA TYR A 110 1.42 10.92 10.33
C TYR A 110 0.20 10.28 11.02
N LEU A 111 0.37 9.11 11.65
CA LEU A 111 -0.72 8.42 12.34
C LEU A 111 -1.32 9.27 13.46
N LEU A 112 -0.47 9.95 14.25
CA LEU A 112 -0.91 10.84 15.32
C LEU A 112 -1.67 12.08 14.80
N GLU A 113 -1.40 12.52 13.59
CA GLU A 113 -2.08 13.65 12.95
C GLU A 113 -3.44 13.24 12.36
N GLN A 114 -3.67 11.95 12.05
CA GLN A 114 -4.92 11.48 11.42
C GLN A 114 -6.09 11.30 12.39
N GLY A 115 -5.85 11.18 13.70
CA GLY A 115 -6.94 10.98 14.65
C GLY A 115 -6.49 10.54 16.05
N GLU A 116 -7.44 10.01 16.82
CA GLU A 116 -7.17 9.51 18.16
C GLU A 116 -6.47 8.15 18.11
N VAL A 117 -5.16 8.16 18.23
CA VAL A 117 -4.35 6.94 18.35
C VAL A 117 -4.26 6.56 19.83
N LYS A 118 -4.72 5.37 20.17
CA LYS A 118 -4.65 4.85 21.54
C LYS A 118 -3.35 4.16 21.84
N ARG A 119 -2.82 3.40 20.88
CA ARG A 119 -1.59 2.60 21.05
C ARG A 119 -0.76 2.53 19.78
N ILE A 120 0.55 2.56 19.94
CA ILE A 120 1.51 2.22 18.89
C ILE A 120 2.46 1.17 19.45
N VAL A 121 2.52 0.03 18.79
CA VAL A 121 3.52 -1.02 19.05
C VAL A 121 4.66 -0.80 18.06
N LEU A 122 5.79 -0.29 18.54
CA LEU A 122 6.98 -0.07 17.72
C LEU A 122 7.90 -1.29 17.82
N VAL A 123 8.14 -1.94 16.68
CA VAL A 123 9.00 -3.12 16.57
C VAL A 123 10.34 -2.69 15.99
N LEU A 124 11.34 -2.55 16.87
CA LEU A 124 12.69 -2.16 16.48
C LEU A 124 13.56 -3.40 16.25
N GLY A 125 14.32 -3.39 15.16
CA GLY A 125 15.36 -4.38 14.90
C GLY A 125 16.64 -4.07 15.69
N LEU A 126 17.41 -5.10 16.04
CA LEU A 126 18.71 -4.93 16.73
C LEU A 126 19.82 -4.39 15.81
N SER A 127 19.52 -4.16 14.54
CA SER A 127 20.46 -3.69 13.51
C SER A 127 20.13 -2.28 12.98
N ASP A 128 19.20 -1.61 13.59
CA ASP A 128 18.75 -0.25 13.19
C ASP A 128 19.46 0.82 14.03
#